data_60d0332f1a6976744faaa2a5b50b5aa1
#
_entry.id   60d0332f1a6976744faaa2a5b50b5aa1
#
_cell.length_a   1.000
_cell.length_b   1.000
_cell.length_c   1.000
_cell.angle_alpha   90.00
_cell.angle_beta   90.00
_cell.angle_gamma   90.00
#
_symmetry.space_group_name_H-M   'P 1'
#
loop_
_entity.id
_entity.type
_entity.pdbx_description
1 polymer ?
#
loop_
_entity_poly.entity_id
_entity_poly.type
_entity_poly.pdbx_seq_one_letter_code
_entity_poly.pdbx_strand_id
1 'polypeptide(L)'
;MNRNAVIAAILLLPGCSQLDSLLYQPQTTPQRWCDTMPCVAVFSTGIILNQPLSSFLVYFLGVMWFWASWRFWRIKSRGASARWWAITMGLGGLAAISAGTSYQAFPYEIKCDGRVLCVWTSWWEIAYLLLQNGSMNAMLSAVA
;
A
#
# COMPACT_ATOMS: atom_id res chain seq x y z
N MET A 1 9.96 -29.73 8.34
CA MET A 1 9.03 -28.69 8.84
C MET A 1 8.04 -28.40 7.73
N ASN A 2 6.74 -28.62 7.97
CA ASN A 2 5.73 -28.59 6.91
C ASN A 2 5.50 -27.13 6.47
N ARG A 3 5.81 -26.78 5.21
CA ARG A 3 5.68 -25.41 4.66
C ARG A 3 4.30 -24.82 4.90
N ASN A 4 3.26 -25.64 4.91
CA ASN A 4 1.89 -25.20 5.16
C ASN A 4 1.64 -24.79 6.61
N ALA A 5 2.38 -25.35 7.57
CA ALA A 5 2.29 -24.97 8.99
C ALA A 5 2.92 -23.60 9.27
N VAL A 6 3.98 -23.24 8.54
CA VAL A 6 4.62 -21.92 8.67
C VAL A 6 3.71 -20.81 8.10
N ILE A 7 3.05 -21.06 6.97
CA ILE A 7 2.10 -20.13 6.38
C ILE A 7 0.87 -19.93 7.28
N ALA A 8 0.34 -21.01 7.85
CA ALA A 8 -0.77 -20.96 8.80
C ALA A 8 -0.39 -20.22 10.11
N ALA A 9 0.84 -20.39 10.61
CA ALA A 9 1.31 -19.69 11.81
C ALA A 9 1.46 -18.17 11.58
N ILE A 10 1.86 -17.74 10.38
CA ILE A 10 1.95 -16.31 10.01
C ILE A 10 0.55 -15.69 9.91
N LEU A 11 -0.45 -16.43 9.45
CA LEU A 11 -1.83 -15.97 9.35
C LEU A 11 -2.57 -15.94 10.71
N LEU A 12 -2.05 -16.64 11.72
CA LEU A 12 -2.64 -16.71 13.06
C LEU A 12 -1.99 -15.77 14.08
N LEU A 13 -1.12 -14.85 13.64
CA LEU A 13 -0.56 -13.84 14.55
C LEU A 13 -1.70 -12.91 15.01
N PRO A 14 -2.10 -12.95 16.29
CA PRO A 14 -3.17 -12.11 16.82
C PRO A 14 -2.75 -10.64 16.96
N GLY A 15 -1.72 -10.23 16.23
CA GLY A 15 -1.15 -8.88 16.28
C GLY A 15 -2.02 -7.79 15.66
N CYS A 16 -3.03 -8.16 14.84
CA CYS A 16 -3.83 -7.16 14.12
C CYS A 16 -4.75 -6.34 15.04
N SER A 17 -5.24 -6.90 16.14
CA SER A 17 -6.08 -6.16 17.09
C SER A 17 -5.29 -5.15 17.94
N GLN A 18 -3.98 -5.34 18.09
CA GLN A 18 -3.12 -4.42 18.83
C GLN A 18 -2.72 -3.19 18.01
N LEU A 19 -2.77 -3.26 16.67
CA LEU A 19 -2.43 -2.13 15.80
C LEU A 19 -3.44 -1.00 15.90
N ASP A 20 -4.73 -1.31 16.11
CA ASP A 20 -5.77 -0.30 16.34
C ASP A 20 -5.62 0.41 17.70
N SER A 21 -4.86 -0.16 18.64
CA SER A 21 -4.57 0.46 19.95
C SER A 21 -3.37 1.40 19.92
N LEU A 22 -2.57 1.40 18.87
CA LEU A 22 -1.47 2.36 18.69
C LEU A 22 -2.03 3.69 18.19
N LEU A 23 -2.33 4.58 19.13
CA LEU A 23 -2.86 5.91 18.87
C LEU A 23 -1.70 6.89 18.63
N TYR A 24 -1.80 7.68 17.59
CA TYR A 24 -0.65 8.47 17.14
C TYR A 24 -0.70 9.94 17.56
N GLN A 25 -1.86 10.58 17.51
CA GLN A 25 -1.98 12.01 17.80
C GLN A 25 -3.34 12.34 18.41
N PRO A 26 -3.42 13.46 19.17
CA PRO A 26 -4.70 13.97 19.59
C PRO A 26 -5.56 14.28 18.36
N GLN A 27 -6.86 14.26 18.55
CA GLN A 27 -7.84 14.58 17.52
C GLN A 27 -7.41 15.83 16.74
N THR A 28 -7.39 15.74 15.44
CA THR A 28 -7.07 16.85 14.53
C THR A 28 -8.21 17.09 13.57
N THR A 29 -8.39 18.34 13.16
CA THR A 29 -9.36 18.71 12.14
C THR A 29 -8.73 18.71 10.75
N PRO A 30 -9.51 18.57 9.66
CA PRO A 30 -9.00 18.67 8.30
C PRO A 30 -8.19 19.96 8.07
N GLN A 31 -8.65 21.07 8.61
CA GLN A 31 -7.98 22.38 8.49
C GLN A 31 -6.59 22.34 9.15
N ARG A 32 -6.51 21.88 10.41
CA ARG A 32 -5.24 21.78 11.13
C ARG A 32 -4.27 20.79 10.47
N TRP A 33 -4.79 19.73 9.86
CA TRP A 33 -3.98 18.79 9.07
C TRP A 33 -3.36 19.49 7.85
N CYS A 34 -4.16 20.27 7.13
CA CYS A 34 -3.72 21.00 5.96
C CYS A 34 -2.80 22.21 6.26
N ASP A 35 -2.79 22.72 7.50
CA ASP A 35 -1.83 23.75 7.91
C ASP A 35 -0.38 23.20 7.95
N THR A 36 -0.22 21.90 8.12
CA THR A 36 1.08 21.24 8.21
C THR A 36 1.55 20.61 6.91
N MET A 37 0.63 20.32 5.97
CA MET A 37 0.92 19.64 4.71
C MET A 37 0.10 20.22 3.56
N PRO A 38 0.65 20.27 2.32
CA PRO A 38 -0.11 20.74 1.17
C PRO A 38 -1.30 19.82 0.89
N CYS A 39 -2.51 20.35 1.01
CA CYS A 39 -3.76 19.64 0.75
C CYS A 39 -4.59 20.35 -0.31
N VAL A 40 -5.46 19.59 -0.97
CA VAL A 40 -6.51 20.10 -1.85
C VAL A 40 -7.84 19.45 -1.46
N ALA A 41 -8.87 20.25 -1.21
CA ALA A 41 -10.21 19.73 -0.99
C ALA A 41 -10.73 19.10 -2.28
N VAL A 42 -11.14 17.85 -2.21
CA VAL A 42 -11.71 17.10 -3.34
C VAL A 42 -13.22 17.28 -3.31
N PHE A 43 -13.74 18.14 -4.18
CA PHE A 43 -15.15 18.48 -4.28
C PHE A 43 -15.75 19.04 -2.97
N SER A 44 -17.05 19.21 -2.94
CA SER A 44 -17.81 19.66 -1.75
C SER A 44 -18.02 18.56 -0.70
N THR A 45 -17.34 17.43 -0.80
CA THR A 45 -17.55 16.24 0.06
C THR A 45 -16.81 16.29 1.38
N GLY A 46 -15.94 17.29 1.59
CA GLY A 46 -15.10 17.37 2.80
C GLY A 46 -13.88 16.45 2.79
N ILE A 47 -13.71 15.62 1.75
CA ILE A 47 -12.52 14.76 1.56
C ILE A 47 -11.34 15.63 1.16
N ILE A 48 -10.20 15.41 1.80
CA ILE A 48 -8.97 16.13 1.49
C ILE A 48 -7.95 15.23 0.79
N LEU A 49 -7.43 15.69 -0.34
CA LEU A 49 -6.32 15.05 -1.02
C LEU A 49 -5.02 15.66 -0.51
N ASN A 50 -4.26 14.85 0.20
CA ASN A 50 -2.93 15.23 0.66
C ASN A 50 -1.92 15.13 -0.47
N GLN A 51 -0.93 16.02 -0.46
CA GLN A 51 0.22 15.96 -1.36
C GLN A 51 -0.14 15.58 -2.81
N PRO A 52 -0.94 16.38 -3.53
CA PRO A 52 -1.54 15.98 -4.81
C PRO A 52 -0.50 15.52 -5.85
N LEU A 53 0.65 16.20 -5.91
CA LEU A 53 1.73 15.84 -6.84
C LEU A 53 2.35 14.49 -6.49
N SER A 54 2.66 14.24 -5.22
CA SER A 54 3.21 12.95 -4.77
C SER A 54 2.21 11.82 -5.00
N SER A 55 0.93 12.06 -4.71
CA SER A 55 -0.16 11.12 -4.97
C SER A 55 -0.24 10.74 -6.44
N PHE A 56 -0.22 11.74 -7.33
CA PHE A 56 -0.22 11.52 -8.77
C PHE A 56 0.97 10.67 -9.21
N LEU A 57 2.18 11.01 -8.76
CA LEU A 57 3.41 10.29 -9.14
C LEU A 57 3.39 8.84 -8.68
N VAL A 58 2.92 8.57 -7.45
CA VAL A 58 2.87 7.19 -6.92
C VAL A 58 1.81 6.36 -7.64
N TYR A 59 0.64 6.90 -7.93
CA TYR A 59 -0.37 6.21 -8.74
C TYR A 59 0.10 5.97 -10.17
N PHE A 60 0.76 6.96 -10.77
CA PHE A 60 1.37 6.81 -12.10
C PHE A 60 2.42 5.68 -12.10
N LEU A 61 3.29 5.63 -11.07
CA LEU A 61 4.24 4.54 -10.89
C LEU A 61 3.53 3.18 -10.80
N GLY A 62 2.45 3.08 -10.02
CA GLY A 62 1.64 1.87 -9.92
C GLY A 62 1.11 1.40 -11.28
N VAL A 63 0.58 2.32 -12.08
CA VAL A 63 0.10 2.04 -13.46
C VAL A 63 1.24 1.56 -14.35
N MET A 64 2.42 2.19 -14.29
CA MET A 64 3.59 1.78 -15.05
C MET A 64 4.05 0.35 -14.67
N TRP A 65 3.98 0.01 -13.39
CA TRP A 65 4.31 -1.33 -12.93
C TRP A 65 3.30 -2.38 -13.43
N PHE A 66 1.99 -2.07 -13.46
CA PHE A 66 0.99 -2.96 -14.05
C PHE A 66 1.20 -3.13 -15.55
N TRP A 67 1.52 -2.05 -16.26
CA TRP A 67 1.85 -2.12 -17.68
C TRP A 67 3.08 -3.02 -17.93
N ALA A 68 4.14 -2.89 -17.12
CA ALA A 68 5.32 -3.74 -17.18
C ALA A 68 4.96 -5.21 -16.88
N SER A 69 4.18 -5.46 -15.81
CA SER A 69 3.67 -6.80 -15.47
C SER A 69 2.96 -7.44 -16.65
N TRP A 70 2.03 -6.71 -17.26
CA TRP A 70 1.29 -7.17 -18.43
C TRP A 70 2.22 -7.46 -19.63
N ARG A 71 3.24 -6.62 -19.88
CA ARG A 71 4.25 -6.84 -20.94
C ARG A 71 5.02 -8.14 -20.70
N PHE A 72 5.53 -8.37 -19.49
CA PHE A 72 6.21 -9.61 -19.12
C PHE A 72 5.29 -10.82 -19.26
N TRP A 73 4.02 -10.70 -18.88
CA TRP A 73 3.04 -11.77 -19.03
C TRP A 73 2.79 -12.17 -20.49
N ARG A 74 2.94 -11.23 -21.42
CA ARG A 74 2.74 -11.44 -22.87
C ARG A 74 3.95 -12.00 -23.62
N ILE A 75 5.10 -12.13 -22.99
CA ILE A 75 6.31 -12.70 -23.64
C ILE A 75 6.04 -14.16 -23.99
N LYS A 76 6.17 -14.50 -25.27
CA LYS A 76 5.83 -15.85 -25.79
C LYS A 76 6.83 -16.93 -25.36
N SER A 77 8.12 -16.61 -25.19
CA SER A 77 9.12 -17.52 -24.64
C SER A 77 8.98 -17.58 -23.11
N ARG A 78 7.97 -18.31 -22.65
CA ARG A 78 7.58 -18.36 -21.25
C ARG A 78 8.56 -19.19 -20.40
N GLY A 79 9.76 -18.68 -20.18
CA GLY A 79 10.59 -19.16 -19.07
C GLY A 79 9.92 -18.85 -17.72
N ALA A 80 10.21 -19.65 -16.71
CA ALA A 80 9.70 -19.42 -15.34
C ALA A 80 10.05 -18.01 -14.84
N SER A 81 11.24 -17.49 -15.19
CA SER A 81 11.72 -16.16 -14.85
C SER A 81 10.77 -15.06 -15.33
N ALA A 82 10.29 -15.08 -16.59
CA ALA A 82 9.38 -14.05 -17.10
C ALA A 82 8.05 -13.97 -16.33
N ARG A 83 7.53 -15.14 -15.89
CA ARG A 83 6.32 -15.17 -15.04
C ARG A 83 6.57 -14.57 -13.67
N TRP A 84 7.71 -14.87 -13.05
CA TRP A 84 8.08 -14.30 -11.77
C TRP A 84 8.29 -12.78 -11.84
N TRP A 85 8.89 -12.28 -12.94
CA TRP A 85 8.98 -10.84 -13.20
C TRP A 85 7.60 -10.20 -13.34
N ALA A 86 6.66 -10.85 -14.04
CA ALA A 86 5.29 -10.34 -14.14
C ALA A 86 4.61 -10.27 -12.76
N ILE A 87 4.78 -11.29 -11.92
CA ILE A 87 4.24 -11.31 -10.54
C ILE A 87 4.89 -10.21 -9.70
N THR A 88 6.22 -10.06 -9.75
CA THR A 88 6.97 -9.00 -9.06
C THR A 88 6.41 -7.63 -9.37
N MET A 89 6.28 -7.31 -10.67
CA MET A 89 5.75 -6.01 -11.11
C MET A 89 4.28 -5.83 -10.72
N GLY A 90 3.45 -6.86 -10.81
CA GLY A 90 2.04 -6.80 -10.40
C GLY A 90 1.87 -6.52 -8.91
N LEU A 91 2.58 -7.26 -8.06
CA LEU A 91 2.56 -7.06 -6.61
C LEU A 91 3.13 -5.70 -6.20
N GLY A 92 4.23 -5.28 -6.85
CA GLY A 92 4.83 -3.96 -6.63
C GLY A 92 3.88 -2.82 -7.01
N GLY A 93 3.13 -2.96 -8.11
CA GLY A 93 2.10 -2.01 -8.51
C GLY A 93 0.97 -1.88 -7.49
N LEU A 94 0.47 -3.02 -6.97
CA LEU A 94 -0.51 -3.02 -5.88
C LEU A 94 0.06 -2.39 -4.60
N ALA A 95 1.31 -2.70 -4.26
CA ALA A 95 2.00 -2.11 -3.12
C ALA A 95 2.10 -0.59 -3.25
N ALA A 96 2.50 -0.08 -4.43
CA ALA A 96 2.59 1.35 -4.69
C ALA A 96 1.23 2.05 -4.53
N ILE A 97 0.15 1.47 -5.06
CA ILE A 97 -1.21 2.02 -4.88
C ILE A 97 -1.62 2.01 -3.41
N SER A 98 -1.39 0.92 -2.68
CA SER A 98 -1.73 0.83 -1.25
C SER A 98 -0.97 1.87 -0.43
N ALA A 99 0.34 2.02 -0.65
CA ALA A 99 1.16 3.04 0.02
C ALA A 99 0.73 4.46 -0.38
N GLY A 100 0.51 4.70 -1.68
CA GLY A 100 0.04 6.00 -2.19
C GLY A 100 -1.29 6.42 -1.57
N THR A 101 -2.19 5.50 -1.40
CA THR A 101 -3.49 5.76 -0.77
C THR A 101 -3.35 6.15 0.70
N SER A 102 -2.58 5.38 1.48
CA SER A 102 -2.46 5.60 2.93
C SER A 102 -1.52 6.73 3.33
N TYR A 103 -0.42 6.91 2.60
CA TYR A 103 0.61 7.89 2.99
C TYR A 103 0.50 9.22 2.25
N GLN A 104 0.07 9.20 0.98
CA GLN A 104 0.10 10.38 0.12
C GLN A 104 -1.29 10.98 -0.13
N ALA A 105 -2.26 10.14 -0.55
CA ALA A 105 -3.53 10.65 -1.02
C ALA A 105 -4.50 10.96 0.13
N PHE A 106 -4.80 9.98 0.98
CA PHE A 106 -5.88 10.03 1.95
C PHE A 106 -5.48 9.65 3.38
N PRO A 107 -4.30 10.10 3.89
CA PRO A 107 -3.88 9.71 5.24
C PRO A 107 -4.82 10.22 6.32
N TYR A 108 -5.43 11.40 6.16
CA TYR A 108 -6.38 11.93 7.13
C TYR A 108 -7.65 11.07 7.21
N GLU A 109 -8.28 10.79 6.08
CA GLU A 109 -9.53 10.00 6.00
C GLU A 109 -9.34 8.58 6.52
N ILE A 110 -8.18 7.98 6.24
CA ILE A 110 -7.89 6.60 6.64
C ILE A 110 -7.56 6.51 8.13
N LYS A 111 -6.87 7.51 8.68
CA LYS A 111 -6.30 7.43 10.03
C LYS A 111 -7.06 8.23 11.07
N CYS A 112 -7.66 9.34 10.70
CA CYS A 112 -8.21 10.32 11.64
C CYS A 112 -9.71 10.55 11.52
N ASP A 113 -10.28 10.46 10.31
CA ASP A 113 -11.68 10.80 10.10
C ASP A 113 -12.62 9.90 10.92
N GLY A 114 -13.61 10.52 11.58
CA GLY A 114 -14.57 9.83 12.45
C GLY A 114 -13.98 9.21 13.72
N ARG A 115 -12.72 9.46 14.05
CA ARG A 115 -12.04 8.90 15.24
C ARG A 115 -11.71 9.98 16.27
N VAL A 116 -11.76 9.60 17.53
CA VAL A 116 -11.35 10.50 18.65
C VAL A 116 -9.83 10.71 18.63
N LEU A 117 -9.07 9.69 18.24
CA LEU A 117 -7.62 9.74 18.11
C LEU A 117 -7.22 9.08 16.77
N CYS A 118 -6.21 9.66 16.11
CA CYS A 118 -5.69 9.07 14.87
C CYS A 118 -4.98 7.74 15.15
N VAL A 119 -5.15 6.76 14.27
CA VAL A 119 -4.43 5.48 14.36
C VAL A 119 -3.05 5.60 13.74
N TRP A 120 -2.08 4.87 14.29
CA TRP A 120 -0.72 4.84 13.75
C TRP A 120 -0.65 4.12 12.41
N THR A 121 -1.32 2.96 12.31
CA THR A 121 -1.26 2.06 11.15
C THR A 121 -2.65 1.72 10.66
N SER A 122 -2.82 1.61 9.38
CA SER A 122 -4.05 1.21 8.70
C SER A 122 -3.88 -0.13 7.96
N TRP A 123 -5.00 -0.75 7.57
CA TRP A 123 -4.98 -1.95 6.73
C TRP A 123 -4.30 -1.73 5.39
N TRP A 124 -4.30 -0.53 4.86
CA TRP A 124 -3.59 -0.15 3.63
C TRP A 124 -2.07 -0.32 3.77
N GLU A 125 -1.53 0.03 4.93
CA GLU A 125 -0.10 -0.11 5.24
C GLU A 125 0.30 -1.56 5.44
N ILE A 126 -0.56 -2.34 6.09
CA ILE A 126 -0.34 -3.79 6.23
C ILE A 126 -0.36 -4.46 4.86
N ALA A 127 -1.34 -4.13 4.02
CA ALA A 127 -1.42 -4.63 2.65
C ALA A 127 -0.18 -4.23 1.83
N TYR A 128 0.27 -2.98 1.93
CA TYR A 128 1.51 -2.52 1.31
C TYR A 128 2.70 -3.39 1.73
N LEU A 129 2.91 -3.61 3.02
CA LEU A 129 4.04 -4.39 3.52
C LEU A 129 4.00 -5.85 3.03
N LEU A 130 2.83 -6.48 3.04
CA LEU A 130 2.67 -7.85 2.55
C LEU A 130 2.92 -7.95 1.04
N LEU A 131 2.37 -7.03 0.26
CA LEU A 131 2.55 -6.98 -1.19
C LEU A 131 4.00 -6.69 -1.56
N GLN A 132 4.66 -5.78 -0.85
CA GLN A 132 6.06 -5.45 -1.07
C GLN A 132 6.97 -6.64 -0.76
N ASN A 133 6.76 -7.35 0.37
CA ASN A 133 7.50 -8.57 0.68
C ASN A 133 7.25 -9.67 -0.35
N GLY A 134 6.02 -9.86 -0.80
CA GLY A 134 5.67 -10.79 -1.87
C GLY A 134 6.37 -10.45 -3.19
N SER A 135 6.42 -9.18 -3.55
CA SER A 135 7.12 -8.67 -4.72
C SER A 135 8.63 -8.97 -4.67
N MET A 136 9.27 -8.72 -3.52
CA MET A 136 10.70 -9.02 -3.33
C MET A 136 11.00 -10.52 -3.43
N ASN A 137 10.17 -11.37 -2.83
CA ASN A 137 10.31 -12.82 -2.92
C ASN A 137 10.12 -13.33 -4.35
N ALA A 138 9.16 -12.77 -5.09
CA ALA A 138 8.94 -13.08 -6.50
C ALA A 138 10.15 -12.65 -7.36
N MET A 139 10.76 -11.49 -7.06
CA MET A 139 11.96 -11.02 -7.73
C MET A 139 13.13 -11.98 -7.53
N LEU A 140 13.35 -12.44 -6.30
CA LEU A 140 14.39 -13.44 -6.00
C LEU A 140 14.15 -14.74 -6.81
N SER A 141 12.89 -15.17 -6.92
CA SER A 141 12.53 -16.34 -7.72
C SER A 141 12.69 -16.12 -9.23
N ALA A 142 12.67 -14.87 -9.71
CA ALA A 142 12.87 -14.54 -11.10
C ALA A 142 14.34 -14.62 -11.54
N VAL A 143 15.29 -14.42 -10.61
CA VAL A 143 16.73 -14.39 -10.87
C VAL A 143 17.43 -15.71 -10.47
N ALA A 144 16.75 -16.59 -9.74
CA ALA A 144 17.24 -17.94 -9.38
C ALA A 144 17.08 -18.90 -10.55
#